data_773e931eb82375d7a1f4c113d7fb43ad
#
_entry.id   773e931eb82375d7a1f4c113d7fb43ad
#
_cell.length_a   1.000
_cell.length_b   1.000
_cell.length_c   1.000
_cell.angle_alpha   90.00
_cell.angle_beta   90.00
_cell.angle_gamma   90.00
#
_symmetry.space_group_name_H-M   'P 1'
#
loop_
_entity.id
_entity.type
_entity.pdbx_description
1 polymer ?
#
loop_
_entity_poly.entity_id
_entity_poly.type
_entity_poly.pdbx_seq_one_letter_code
_entity_poly.pdbx_strand_id
1 'polypeptide(L)'
;MKQQIIIDVMQQMLPHLDNAQMQKLQKVLEYTLHGCEITVLEENDNDNSQLGEYFISAKRIEGCSEKTLKYYRTTIETMLISVDKSIRYIQTEDLRSYLINYQNEKQSSRVTIDNIRRILSSFFSWMEDEDYILKSP
;
A
#
# COMPACT_ATOMS: atom_id res chain seq x y z
N MET A 1 -16.50 -18.31 2.11
CA MET A 1 -15.48 -17.26 2.05
C MET A 1 -14.88 -16.92 3.41
N LYS A 2 -15.68 -16.73 4.46
CA LYS A 2 -15.15 -16.49 5.83
C LYS A 2 -14.24 -17.63 6.29
N GLN A 3 -14.64 -18.88 6.07
CA GLN A 3 -13.82 -20.05 6.45
C GLN A 3 -12.50 -20.09 5.69
N GLN A 4 -12.48 -19.69 4.43
CA GLN A 4 -11.23 -19.65 3.66
C GLN A 4 -10.27 -18.62 4.21
N ILE A 5 -10.75 -17.45 4.61
CA ILE A 5 -9.92 -16.41 5.25
C ILE A 5 -9.34 -16.93 6.57
N ILE A 6 -10.15 -17.58 7.40
CA ILE A 6 -9.71 -18.16 8.66
C ILE A 6 -8.62 -19.20 8.42
N ILE A 7 -8.81 -20.11 7.47
CA ILE A 7 -7.83 -21.14 7.11
C ILE A 7 -6.52 -20.50 6.63
N ASP A 8 -6.59 -19.50 5.77
CA ASP A 8 -5.40 -18.83 5.22
C ASP A 8 -4.60 -18.13 6.33
N VAL A 9 -5.28 -17.43 7.26
CA VAL A 9 -4.62 -16.81 8.41
C VAL A 9 -3.99 -17.86 9.31
N MET A 10 -4.70 -18.95 9.61
CA MET A 10 -4.21 -20.03 10.45
C MET A 10 -2.98 -20.69 9.85
N GLN A 11 -2.95 -20.95 8.54
CA GLN A 11 -1.80 -21.52 7.84
C GLN A 11 -0.57 -20.63 7.92
N GLN A 12 -0.75 -19.32 7.75
CA GLN A 12 0.36 -18.37 7.82
C GLN A 12 0.91 -18.21 9.24
N MET A 13 0.08 -18.40 10.26
CA MET A 13 0.51 -18.28 11.65
C MET A 13 1.01 -19.59 12.27
N LEU A 14 0.78 -20.70 11.61
CA LEU A 14 1.14 -22.03 12.13
C LEU A 14 2.60 -22.15 12.58
N PRO A 15 3.62 -21.62 11.82
CA PRO A 15 5.02 -21.70 12.26
C PRO A 15 5.37 -20.80 13.44
N HIS A 16 4.49 -19.89 13.83
CA HIS A 16 4.76 -18.85 14.84
C HIS A 16 4.03 -19.07 16.15
N LEU A 17 3.00 -19.91 16.19
CA LEU A 17 2.13 -20.08 17.34
C LEU A 17 2.07 -21.55 17.77
N ASP A 18 1.90 -21.78 19.08
CA ASP A 18 1.63 -23.11 19.62
C ASP A 18 0.15 -23.49 19.44
N ASN A 19 -0.22 -24.74 19.80
CA ASN A 19 -1.58 -25.24 19.63
C ASN A 19 -2.63 -24.45 20.42
N ALA A 20 -2.32 -24.05 21.65
CA ALA A 20 -3.22 -23.25 22.47
C ALA A 20 -3.46 -21.85 21.88
N GLN A 21 -2.40 -21.22 21.41
CA GLN A 21 -2.46 -19.92 20.74
C GLN A 21 -3.25 -20.02 19.42
N MET A 22 -3.03 -21.10 18.66
CA MET A 22 -3.77 -21.33 17.40
C MET A 22 -5.26 -21.51 17.65
N GLN A 23 -5.65 -22.24 18.69
CA GLN A 23 -7.06 -22.39 19.05
C GLN A 23 -7.70 -21.08 19.45
N LYS A 24 -6.99 -20.26 20.19
CA LYS A 24 -7.46 -18.92 20.58
C LYS A 24 -7.61 -18.01 19.37
N LEU A 25 -6.64 -18.03 18.47
CA LEU A 25 -6.70 -17.27 17.22
C LEU A 25 -7.92 -17.67 16.39
N GLN A 26 -8.17 -18.95 16.22
CA GLN A 26 -9.33 -19.46 15.50
C GLN A 26 -10.65 -18.94 16.10
N LYS A 27 -10.80 -19.02 17.42
CA LYS A 27 -11.99 -18.52 18.11
C LYS A 27 -12.18 -17.02 17.94
N VAL A 28 -11.10 -16.25 18.04
CA VAL A 28 -11.15 -14.80 17.85
C VAL A 28 -11.57 -14.45 16.43
N LEU A 29 -11.01 -15.13 15.43
CA LEU A 29 -11.37 -14.91 14.02
C LEU A 29 -12.83 -15.28 13.74
N GLU A 30 -13.29 -16.42 14.23
CA GLU A 30 -14.68 -16.84 14.08
C GLU A 30 -15.64 -15.84 14.71
N TYR A 31 -15.34 -15.38 15.91
CA TYR A 31 -16.16 -14.40 16.61
C TYR A 31 -16.14 -13.02 15.91
N THR A 32 -14.96 -12.54 15.53
CA THR A 32 -14.80 -11.23 14.92
C THR A 32 -15.48 -11.15 13.56
N LEU A 33 -15.40 -12.22 12.78
CA LEU A 33 -16.00 -12.29 11.45
C LEU A 33 -17.47 -12.70 11.48
N HIS A 34 -17.99 -13.09 12.64
CA HIS A 34 -19.40 -13.44 12.80
C HIS A 34 -20.27 -12.19 12.58
N GLY A 35 -21.23 -12.29 11.71
CA GLY A 35 -22.10 -11.17 11.37
C GLY A 35 -21.52 -10.18 10.35
N CYS A 36 -20.30 -10.39 9.92
CA CYS A 36 -19.71 -9.62 8.81
C CYS A 36 -20.05 -10.28 7.48
N GLU A 37 -20.36 -9.48 6.49
CA GLU A 37 -20.47 -9.93 5.11
C GLU A 37 -19.15 -9.68 4.41
N ILE A 38 -18.52 -10.77 3.92
CA ILE A 38 -17.22 -10.68 3.23
C ILE A 38 -17.45 -10.89 1.74
N THR A 39 -17.12 -9.88 0.96
CA THR A 39 -17.18 -9.93 -0.49
C THR A 39 -15.77 -9.80 -1.06
N VAL A 40 -15.52 -10.47 -2.19
CA VAL A 40 -14.29 -10.28 -2.93
C VAL A 40 -14.39 -8.92 -3.64
N LEU A 41 -13.48 -8.00 -3.27
CA LEU A 41 -13.30 -6.80 -4.07
C LEU A 41 -12.59 -7.21 -5.36
N GLU A 42 -13.23 -6.95 -6.49
CA GLU A 42 -12.54 -7.04 -7.76
C GLU A 42 -11.45 -5.96 -7.75
N GLU A 43 -10.21 -6.37 -8.02
CA GLU A 43 -9.11 -5.44 -8.19
C GLU A 43 -9.41 -4.60 -9.43
N ASN A 44 -9.92 -3.41 -9.24
CA ASN A 44 -10.07 -2.44 -10.31
C ASN A 44 -8.75 -1.68 -10.43
N ASP A 45 -8.13 -1.74 -11.60
CA ASP A 45 -6.94 -0.94 -11.95
C ASP A 45 -7.20 0.57 -11.72
N ASN A 46 -8.45 0.98 -11.71
CA ASN A 46 -8.90 2.34 -11.44
C ASN A 46 -8.68 2.77 -9.99
N ASP A 47 -8.52 1.84 -9.05
CA ASP A 47 -8.38 2.16 -7.63
C ASP A 47 -7.07 2.93 -7.35
N ASN A 48 -5.95 2.48 -7.95
CA ASN A 48 -4.66 3.15 -7.79
C ASN A 48 -4.67 4.56 -8.37
N SER A 49 -5.21 4.76 -9.56
CA SER A 49 -5.32 6.07 -10.19
C SER A 49 -6.20 7.00 -9.39
N GLN A 50 -7.31 6.50 -8.87
CA GLN A 50 -8.24 7.28 -8.06
C GLN A 50 -7.62 7.73 -6.74
N LEU A 51 -6.91 6.84 -6.05
CA LEU A 51 -6.21 7.16 -4.81
C LEU A 51 -5.10 8.19 -5.04
N GLY A 52 -4.38 8.08 -6.15
CA GLY A 52 -3.37 9.07 -6.55
C GLY A 52 -4.00 10.45 -6.75
N GLU A 53 -5.14 10.53 -7.42
CA GLU A 53 -5.85 11.80 -7.62
C GLU A 53 -6.39 12.39 -6.32
N TYR A 54 -6.85 11.58 -5.38
CA TYR A 54 -7.26 12.05 -4.06
C TYR A 54 -6.11 12.71 -3.31
N PHE A 55 -4.92 12.11 -3.35
CA PHE A 55 -3.72 12.68 -2.76
C PHE A 55 -3.35 14.02 -3.40
N ILE A 56 -3.37 14.12 -4.72
CA ILE A 56 -3.08 15.35 -5.45
C ILE A 56 -4.09 16.45 -5.08
N SER A 57 -5.36 16.11 -4.98
CA SER A 57 -6.41 17.05 -4.56
C SER A 57 -6.18 17.58 -3.15
N ALA A 58 -5.76 16.71 -2.22
CA ALA A 58 -5.42 17.10 -0.85
C ALA A 58 -4.25 18.08 -0.83
N LYS A 59 -3.21 17.81 -1.61
CA LYS A 59 -2.04 18.69 -1.73
C LYS A 59 -2.39 20.03 -2.37
N ARG A 60 -3.33 20.05 -3.30
CA ARG A 60 -3.82 21.31 -3.90
C ARG A 60 -4.51 22.19 -2.86
N ILE A 61 -5.31 21.59 -1.99
CA ILE A 61 -5.97 22.31 -0.88
C ILE A 61 -4.93 22.87 0.09
N GLU A 62 -3.82 22.17 0.32
CA GLU A 62 -2.72 22.65 1.17
C GLU A 62 -1.94 23.82 0.55
N GLY A 63 -2.21 24.16 -0.70
CA GLY A 63 -1.59 25.30 -1.36
C GLY A 63 -0.38 24.99 -2.23
N CYS A 64 -0.16 23.72 -2.58
CA CYS A 64 0.91 23.34 -3.50
C CYS A 64 0.70 23.93 -4.89
N SER A 65 1.78 24.37 -5.55
CA SER A 65 1.73 24.89 -6.91
C SER A 65 1.40 23.78 -7.92
N GLU A 66 0.86 24.17 -9.06
CA GLU A 66 0.55 23.22 -10.15
C GLU A 66 1.81 22.49 -10.65
N LYS A 67 2.97 23.16 -10.65
CA LYS A 67 4.24 22.56 -11.01
C LYS A 67 4.64 21.45 -10.02
N THR A 68 4.49 21.70 -8.74
CA THR A 68 4.75 20.72 -7.68
C THR A 68 3.80 19.54 -7.77
N LEU A 69 2.51 19.79 -7.99
CA LEU A 69 1.49 18.75 -8.15
C LEU A 69 1.76 17.86 -9.36
N LYS A 70 2.19 18.44 -10.46
CA LYS A 70 2.57 17.70 -11.67
C LYS A 70 3.74 16.77 -11.38
N TYR A 71 4.74 17.25 -10.65
CA TYR A 71 5.89 16.46 -10.26
C TYR A 71 5.50 15.30 -9.34
N TYR A 72 4.65 15.54 -8.36
CA TYR A 72 4.11 14.51 -7.47
C TYR A 72 3.33 13.46 -8.24
N ARG A 73 2.43 13.89 -9.12
CA ARG A 73 1.63 12.99 -9.94
C ARG A 73 2.50 12.08 -10.81
N THR A 74 3.44 12.66 -11.52
CA THR A 74 4.36 11.90 -12.40
C THR A 74 5.17 10.89 -11.60
N THR A 75 5.69 11.28 -10.44
CA THR A 75 6.48 10.40 -9.57
C THR A 75 5.65 9.21 -9.07
N ILE A 76 4.44 9.47 -8.60
CA ILE A 76 3.54 8.43 -8.09
C ILE A 76 3.09 7.49 -9.21
N GLU A 77 2.68 8.02 -10.35
CA GLU A 77 2.24 7.22 -11.49
C GLU A 77 3.35 6.32 -12.03
N THR A 78 4.56 6.84 -12.14
CA THR A 78 5.73 6.07 -12.59
C THR A 78 6.01 4.91 -11.64
N MET A 79 5.94 5.14 -10.34
CA MET A 79 6.12 4.09 -9.35
C MET A 79 5.01 3.03 -9.45
N LEU A 80 3.75 3.44 -9.55
CA LEU A 80 2.62 2.51 -9.60
C LEU A 80 2.67 1.62 -10.85
N ILE A 81 3.07 2.17 -11.99
CA ILE A 81 3.25 1.40 -13.22
C ILE A 81 4.37 0.38 -13.07
N SER A 82 5.50 0.78 -12.49
CA SER A 82 6.67 -0.08 -12.35
C SER A 82 6.46 -1.20 -11.34
N VAL A 83 5.86 -0.91 -10.20
CA VAL A 83 5.59 -1.91 -9.14
C VAL A 83 4.46 -2.85 -9.55
N ASP A 84 3.48 -2.36 -10.28
CA ASP A 84 2.34 -3.13 -10.83
C ASP A 84 1.59 -3.92 -9.76
N LYS A 85 1.31 -3.26 -8.64
CA LYS A 85 0.52 -3.81 -7.54
C LYS A 85 -0.54 -2.80 -7.10
N SER A 86 -1.64 -3.30 -6.53
CA SER A 86 -2.57 -2.43 -5.82
C SER A 86 -1.83 -1.74 -4.66
N ILE A 87 -2.12 -0.47 -4.44
CA ILE A 87 -1.50 0.35 -3.38
C ILE A 87 -1.54 -0.36 -2.03
N ARG A 88 -2.62 -1.08 -1.73
CA ARG A 88 -2.81 -1.79 -0.47
C ARG A 88 -1.81 -2.92 -0.23
N TYR A 89 -1.22 -3.46 -1.29
CA TYR A 89 -0.32 -4.61 -1.23
C TYR A 89 1.15 -4.24 -1.46
N ILE A 90 1.47 -2.96 -1.67
CA ILE A 90 2.84 -2.51 -1.85
C ILE A 90 3.58 -2.60 -0.51
N GLN A 91 4.73 -3.27 -0.53
CA GLN A 91 5.59 -3.48 0.63
C GLN A 91 6.84 -2.61 0.53
N THR A 92 7.53 -2.45 1.67
CA THR A 92 8.81 -1.71 1.73
C THR A 92 9.81 -2.24 0.70
N GLU A 93 9.90 -3.57 0.55
CA GLU A 93 10.85 -4.19 -0.40
C GLU A 93 10.51 -3.86 -1.86
N ASP A 94 9.24 -3.73 -2.20
CA ASP A 94 8.82 -3.30 -3.54
C ASP A 94 9.35 -1.90 -3.85
N LEU A 95 9.28 -0.98 -2.89
CA LEU A 95 9.75 0.38 -3.05
C LEU A 95 11.28 0.46 -3.09
N ARG A 96 11.96 -0.32 -2.27
CA ARG A 96 13.43 -0.41 -2.31
C ARG A 96 13.92 -0.88 -3.66
N SER A 97 13.34 -1.97 -4.16
CA SER A 97 13.67 -2.51 -5.49
C SER A 97 13.38 -1.49 -6.59
N TYR A 98 12.26 -0.80 -6.50
CA TYR A 98 11.91 0.26 -7.44
C TYR A 98 12.96 1.38 -7.47
N LEU A 99 13.37 1.88 -6.29
CA LEU A 99 14.34 2.96 -6.21
C LEU A 99 15.73 2.55 -6.71
N ILE A 100 16.16 1.33 -6.39
CA ILE A 100 17.44 0.78 -6.87
C ILE A 100 17.42 0.65 -8.40
N ASN A 101 16.37 0.07 -8.95
CA ASN A 101 16.23 -0.10 -10.40
C ASN A 101 16.13 1.25 -11.11
N TYR A 102 15.41 2.20 -10.56
CA TYR A 102 15.30 3.55 -11.10
C TYR A 102 16.68 4.23 -11.18
N GLN A 103 17.46 4.16 -10.08
CA GLN A 103 18.79 4.75 -10.04
C GLN A 103 19.71 4.11 -11.08
N ASN A 104 19.68 2.80 -11.23
CA ASN A 104 20.51 2.07 -12.19
C ASN A 104 20.12 2.37 -13.64
N GLU A 105 18.82 2.36 -13.95
CA GLU A 105 18.34 2.58 -15.32
C GLU A 105 18.50 4.03 -15.77
N LYS A 106 18.21 4.99 -14.91
CA LYS A 106 18.23 6.41 -15.22
C LYS A 106 19.55 7.08 -14.87
N GLN A 107 20.47 6.36 -14.23
CA GLN A 107 21.72 6.91 -13.71
C GLN A 107 21.48 8.19 -12.90
N SER A 108 20.42 8.20 -12.10
CA SER A 108 19.98 9.36 -11.35
C SER A 108 20.92 9.66 -10.19
N SER A 109 21.04 10.94 -9.84
CA SER A 109 21.78 11.38 -8.68
C SER A 109 21.09 10.92 -7.39
N ARG A 110 21.85 10.87 -6.30
CA ARG A 110 21.34 10.60 -4.96
C ARG A 110 20.25 11.60 -4.55
N VAL A 111 20.39 12.86 -4.96
CA VAL A 111 19.40 13.91 -4.68
C VAL A 111 18.05 13.59 -5.34
N THR A 112 18.07 13.14 -6.59
CA THR A 112 16.85 12.74 -7.32
C THR A 112 16.17 11.57 -6.61
N ILE A 113 16.93 10.55 -6.22
CA ILE A 113 16.39 9.39 -5.50
C ILE A 113 15.79 9.80 -4.15
N ASP A 114 16.46 10.68 -3.41
CA ASP A 114 15.96 11.18 -2.13
C ASP A 114 14.65 11.97 -2.31
N ASN A 115 14.54 12.76 -3.36
CA ASN A 115 13.32 13.51 -3.68
C ASN A 115 12.15 12.55 -4.00
N ILE A 116 12.39 11.53 -4.82
CA ILE A 116 11.40 10.49 -5.13
C ILE A 116 10.96 9.79 -3.84
N ARG A 117 11.91 9.39 -3.02
CA ARG A 117 11.63 8.72 -1.74
C ARG A 117 10.77 9.57 -0.82
N ARG A 118 11.04 10.87 -0.73
CA ARG A 118 10.25 11.81 0.08
C ARG A 118 8.82 11.93 -0.41
N ILE A 119 8.62 12.02 -1.72
CA ILE A 119 7.30 12.09 -2.32
C ILE A 119 6.51 10.81 -2.04
N LEU A 120 7.12 9.64 -2.25
CA LEU A 120 6.49 8.36 -1.99
C LEU A 120 6.17 8.17 -0.51
N SER A 121 7.07 8.57 0.38
CA SER A 121 6.84 8.54 1.83
C SER A 121 5.66 9.41 2.23
N SER A 122 5.56 10.62 1.69
CA SER A 122 4.44 11.52 1.93
C SER A 122 3.12 10.92 1.43
N PHE A 123 3.15 10.31 0.24
CA PHE A 123 1.98 9.66 -0.35
C PHE A 123 1.45 8.51 0.51
N PHE A 124 2.34 7.59 0.91
CA PHE A 124 1.93 6.44 1.71
C PHE A 124 1.55 6.82 3.14
N SER A 125 2.21 7.80 3.75
CA SER A 125 1.80 8.31 5.05
C SER A 125 0.41 8.93 5.01
N TRP A 126 0.11 9.67 3.96
CA TRP A 126 -1.23 10.22 3.75
C TRP A 126 -2.27 9.11 3.57
N MET A 127 -1.94 8.05 2.81
CA MET A 127 -2.81 6.89 2.63
C MET A 127 -3.11 6.18 3.96
N GLU A 128 -2.12 6.06 4.83
CA GLU A 128 -2.30 5.49 6.16
C GLU A 128 -3.18 6.39 7.03
N ASP A 129 -2.94 7.70 7.04
CA ASP A 129 -3.72 8.67 7.82
C ASP A 129 -5.18 8.71 7.39
N GLU A 130 -5.47 8.52 6.12
CA GLU A 130 -6.83 8.50 5.56
C GLU A 130 -7.47 7.10 5.55
N ASP A 131 -6.83 6.12 6.18
CA ASP A 131 -7.31 4.74 6.30
C ASP A 131 -7.46 3.98 4.97
N TYR A 132 -6.78 4.40 3.91
CA TYR A 132 -6.75 3.65 2.65
C TYR A 132 -5.83 2.43 2.72
N ILE A 133 -4.82 2.48 3.57
CA ILE A 133 -3.92 1.37 3.86
C ILE A 133 -3.75 1.22 5.37
N LEU A 134 -3.39 0.01 5.83
CA LEU A 134 -3.21 -0.27 7.25
C LEU A 134 -1.91 0.31 7.80
N LYS A 135 -0.84 0.24 7.01
CA LYS A 135 0.48 0.71 7.42
C LYS A 135 1.28 1.18 6.21
N SER A 136 1.96 2.30 6.36
CA SER A 136 2.89 2.83 5.35
C SER A 136 4.08 1.88 5.19
N PRO A 137 4.41 1.52 3.94
CA PRO A 137 5.58 0.68 3.65
C PRO A 137 6.93 1.34 3.94
#